data_b0bba888c37694a3d84fa9f006e6ceda
#
_entry.id   b0bba888c37694a3d84fa9f006e6ceda
#
_cell.length_a   1.000
_cell.length_b   1.000
_cell.length_c   1.000
_cell.angle_alpha   90.00
_cell.angle_beta   90.00
_cell.angle_gamma   90.00
#
_symmetry.space_group_name_H-M   'P 1'
#
loop_
_entity.id
_entity.type
_entity.pdbx_description
1 polymer ?
#
loop_
_entity_poly.entity_id
_entity_poly.type
_entity_poly.pdbx_seq_one_letter_code
_entity_poly.pdbx_strand_id
1 'polypeptide(L)'
;MAIFDDLEAEQDRLDDILSGLDRPQWLAESAAEGWTVRDVILHLAQSEEAVVASINGADLTARPASGGTLDQVMDQLVRAERAERAEPELVFQRWRTARREAVRALRAADPAQQVSWVAVPFKPATLATTRLAEHWAHGLDITGPLGIAFPDTDRLSNIAWLAHRTLPYAFAVAGQEPHQVRCELTAPDGVTTWKYGPADADSAISGAAGEFCRVAAQRLAPGQSGLAATGPYGPAALGVLRTYAA
;
A
#
# COMPACT_ATOMS: atom_id res chain seq x y z
N MET A 1 -3.34 -18.53 1.58
CA MET A 1 -4.63 -18.40 0.87
C MET A 1 -5.35 -17.14 1.31
N ALA A 2 -5.47 -16.84 2.59
CA ALA A 2 -6.18 -15.65 3.06
C ALA A 2 -5.72 -14.32 2.41
N ILE A 3 -4.42 -14.08 2.21
CA ILE A 3 -3.95 -12.78 1.66
C ILE A 3 -4.46 -12.50 0.23
N PHE A 4 -4.59 -13.51 -0.62
CA PHE A 4 -5.11 -13.30 -1.97
C PHE A 4 -6.62 -13.02 -1.96
N ASP A 5 -7.35 -13.63 -1.01
CA ASP A 5 -8.77 -13.37 -0.81
C ASP A 5 -8.98 -11.97 -0.21
N ASP A 6 -8.10 -11.55 0.72
CA ASP A 6 -8.12 -10.21 1.32
C ASP A 6 -7.80 -9.12 0.28
N LEU A 7 -6.83 -9.35 -0.61
CA LEU A 7 -6.52 -8.45 -1.72
C LEU A 7 -7.72 -8.31 -2.66
N GLU A 8 -8.31 -9.43 -3.07
CA GLU A 8 -9.48 -9.44 -3.96
C GLU A 8 -10.67 -8.70 -3.32
N ALA A 9 -10.93 -8.94 -2.03
CA ALA A 9 -12.00 -8.26 -1.30
C ALA A 9 -11.77 -6.74 -1.15
N GLU A 10 -10.51 -6.28 -0.99
CA GLU A 10 -10.22 -4.84 -0.97
C GLU A 10 -10.36 -4.21 -2.36
N GLN A 11 -9.95 -4.92 -3.40
CA GLN A 11 -10.14 -4.51 -4.79
C GLN A 11 -11.63 -4.47 -5.18
N ASP A 12 -12.43 -5.42 -4.73
CA ASP A 12 -13.89 -5.45 -4.97
C ASP A 12 -14.58 -4.27 -4.26
N ARG A 13 -14.18 -3.98 -3.03
CA ARG A 13 -14.66 -2.81 -2.30
C ARG A 13 -14.38 -1.50 -3.04
N LEU A 14 -13.17 -1.35 -3.59
CA LEU A 14 -12.81 -0.18 -4.39
C LEU A 14 -13.61 -0.14 -5.70
N ASP A 15 -13.82 -1.28 -6.36
CA ASP A 15 -14.65 -1.42 -7.55
C ASP A 15 -16.10 -0.95 -7.32
N ASP A 16 -16.70 -1.35 -6.19
CA ASP A 16 -18.05 -0.94 -5.81
C ASP A 16 -18.14 0.59 -5.65
N ILE A 17 -17.16 1.21 -5.00
CA ILE A 17 -17.10 2.67 -4.85
C ILE A 17 -16.97 3.35 -6.21
N LEU A 18 -16.01 2.93 -7.02
CA LEU A 18 -15.72 3.52 -8.33
C LEU A 18 -16.88 3.38 -9.31
N SER A 19 -17.65 2.29 -9.22
CA SER A 19 -18.84 2.05 -10.05
C SER A 19 -19.97 3.06 -9.78
N GLY A 20 -19.98 3.66 -8.60
CA GLY A 20 -20.96 4.69 -8.21
C GLY A 20 -20.55 6.12 -8.55
N LEU A 21 -19.30 6.35 -9.03
CA LEU A 21 -18.80 7.70 -9.30
C LEU A 21 -19.30 8.23 -10.65
N ASP A 22 -19.71 9.48 -10.66
CA ASP A 22 -19.98 10.22 -11.89
C ASP A 22 -18.68 10.79 -12.53
N ARG A 23 -18.79 11.31 -13.76
CA ARG A 23 -17.64 11.86 -14.48
C ARG A 23 -16.94 13.00 -13.75
N PRO A 24 -17.62 13.99 -13.15
CA PRO A 24 -16.99 15.01 -12.32
C PRO A 24 -16.17 14.43 -11.17
N GLN A 25 -16.67 13.40 -10.47
CA GLN A 25 -15.96 12.75 -9.36
C GLN A 25 -14.71 12.00 -9.84
N TRP A 26 -14.77 11.36 -11.01
CA TRP A 26 -13.60 10.73 -11.64
C TRP A 26 -12.49 11.73 -11.99
N LEU A 27 -12.84 12.98 -12.29
CA LEU A 27 -11.91 14.05 -12.64
C LEU A 27 -11.57 14.97 -11.47
N ALA A 28 -12.17 14.74 -10.30
CA ALA A 28 -11.86 15.48 -9.09
C ALA A 28 -10.43 15.17 -8.61
N GLU A 29 -9.82 16.14 -7.94
CA GLU A 29 -8.54 15.95 -7.26
C GLU A 29 -8.66 14.89 -6.16
N SER A 30 -7.68 14.01 -6.09
CA SER A 30 -7.52 13.04 -5.00
C SER A 30 -6.63 13.61 -3.89
N ALA A 31 -6.47 12.89 -2.79
CA ALA A 31 -5.49 13.25 -1.76
C ALA A 31 -4.02 12.94 -2.18
N ALA A 32 -3.81 12.19 -3.27
CA ALA A 32 -2.48 12.05 -3.87
C ALA A 32 -2.16 13.32 -4.67
N GLU A 33 -1.19 14.09 -4.21
CA GLU A 33 -0.87 15.42 -4.73
C GLU A 33 -0.65 15.42 -6.26
N GLY A 34 -1.38 16.28 -6.95
CA GLY A 34 -1.31 16.44 -8.42
C GLY A 34 -2.02 15.35 -9.22
N TRP A 35 -2.72 14.42 -8.57
CA TRP A 35 -3.46 13.34 -9.21
C TRP A 35 -4.97 13.46 -9.01
N THR A 36 -5.73 13.23 -10.07
CA THR A 36 -7.18 13.03 -10.00
C THR A 36 -7.50 11.59 -9.59
N VAL A 37 -8.77 11.31 -9.24
CA VAL A 37 -9.26 9.95 -8.99
C VAL A 37 -8.90 9.01 -10.16
N ARG A 38 -9.10 9.48 -11.41
CA ARG A 38 -8.71 8.72 -12.62
C ARG A 38 -7.23 8.39 -12.63
N ASP A 39 -6.36 9.32 -12.24
CA ASP A 39 -4.91 9.12 -12.27
C ASP A 39 -4.46 8.10 -11.22
N VAL A 40 -5.10 8.10 -10.05
CA VAL A 40 -4.90 7.07 -9.01
C VAL A 40 -5.26 5.68 -9.55
N ILE A 41 -6.39 5.54 -10.24
CA ILE A 41 -6.80 4.26 -10.81
C ILE A 41 -5.93 3.84 -11.99
N LEU A 42 -5.43 4.79 -12.79
CA LEU A 42 -4.43 4.52 -13.82
C LEU A 42 -3.14 3.96 -13.21
N HIS A 43 -2.64 4.57 -12.15
CA HIS A 43 -1.48 4.07 -11.39
C HIS A 43 -1.71 2.64 -10.87
N LEU A 44 -2.87 2.37 -10.27
CA LEU A 44 -3.19 1.02 -9.80
C LEU A 44 -3.24 0.02 -10.95
N ALA A 45 -3.80 0.39 -12.12
CA ALA A 45 -3.81 -0.49 -13.30
C ALA A 45 -2.38 -0.82 -13.76
N GLN A 46 -1.52 0.19 -13.94
CA GLN A 46 -0.11 0.02 -14.31
C GLN A 46 0.64 -0.88 -13.33
N SER A 47 0.39 -0.69 -12.04
CA SER A 47 1.03 -1.48 -10.98
C SER A 47 0.58 -2.95 -11.00
N GLU A 48 -0.69 -3.24 -11.27
CA GLU A 48 -1.18 -4.62 -11.40
C GLU A 48 -0.65 -5.31 -12.68
N GLU A 49 -0.53 -4.57 -13.78
CA GLU A 49 0.13 -5.06 -15.00
C GLU A 49 1.60 -5.39 -14.73
N ALA A 50 2.29 -4.56 -13.95
CA ALA A 50 3.67 -4.81 -13.52
C ALA A 50 3.78 -6.09 -12.67
N VAL A 51 2.81 -6.39 -11.81
CA VAL A 51 2.75 -7.67 -11.07
C VAL A 51 2.74 -8.86 -12.03
N VAL A 52 1.87 -8.83 -13.04
CA VAL A 52 1.77 -9.90 -14.04
C VAL A 52 3.08 -10.04 -14.83
N ALA A 53 3.66 -8.93 -15.26
CA ALA A 53 4.94 -8.92 -15.98
C ALA A 53 6.07 -9.53 -15.12
N SER A 54 6.14 -9.15 -13.86
CA SER A 54 7.16 -9.65 -12.92
C SER A 54 7.03 -11.15 -12.66
N ILE A 55 5.82 -11.66 -12.46
CA ILE A 55 5.58 -13.11 -12.29
C ILE A 55 6.00 -13.88 -13.54
N ASN A 56 5.82 -13.28 -14.72
CA ASN A 56 6.25 -13.85 -16.00
C ASN A 56 7.74 -13.62 -16.30
N GLY A 57 8.53 -13.13 -15.35
CA GLY A 57 9.98 -13.04 -15.43
C GLY A 57 10.54 -11.69 -15.87
N ALA A 58 9.73 -10.64 -15.93
CA ALA A 58 10.25 -9.29 -16.15
C ALA A 58 11.08 -8.82 -14.94
N ASP A 59 12.23 -8.21 -15.21
CA ASP A 59 13.03 -7.56 -14.17
C ASP A 59 12.53 -6.13 -13.96
N LEU A 60 11.93 -5.89 -12.80
CA LEU A 60 11.42 -4.57 -12.39
C LEU A 60 12.37 -3.84 -11.44
N THR A 61 13.55 -4.38 -11.15
CA THR A 61 14.56 -3.73 -10.28
C THR A 61 15.36 -2.66 -11.02
N ALA A 62 15.23 -2.58 -12.36
CA ALA A 62 15.94 -1.60 -13.16
C ALA A 62 15.49 -0.18 -12.82
N ARG A 63 16.31 0.55 -12.05
CA ARG A 63 16.10 1.98 -11.84
C ARG A 63 16.24 2.72 -13.17
N PRO A 64 15.39 3.74 -13.43
CA PRO A 64 15.60 4.60 -14.58
C PRO A 64 17.01 5.19 -14.55
N ALA A 65 17.65 5.25 -15.69
CA ALA A 65 18.99 5.85 -15.84
C ALA A 65 19.02 7.35 -15.42
N SER A 66 17.88 7.98 -15.24
CA SER A 66 17.72 9.39 -14.82
C SER A 66 17.83 9.64 -13.31
N GLY A 67 17.93 8.60 -12.47
CA GLY A 67 18.19 8.77 -11.03
C GLY A 67 17.08 9.53 -10.31
N GLY A 68 15.85 9.02 -10.28
CA GLY A 68 14.73 9.59 -9.51
C GLY A 68 14.31 8.70 -8.35
N THR A 69 13.44 9.22 -7.45
CA THR A 69 12.72 8.43 -6.47
C THR A 69 11.65 7.58 -7.16
N LEU A 70 11.17 6.52 -6.48
CA LEU A 70 10.09 5.70 -7.00
C LEU A 70 8.84 6.54 -7.30
N ASP A 71 8.49 7.47 -6.41
CA ASP A 71 7.35 8.37 -6.59
C ASP A 71 7.48 9.22 -7.86
N GLN A 72 8.67 9.73 -8.16
CA GLN A 72 8.93 10.49 -9.39
C GLN A 72 8.77 9.62 -10.65
N VAL A 73 9.17 8.36 -10.58
CA VAL A 73 8.99 7.41 -11.69
C VAL A 73 7.52 7.12 -11.92
N MET A 74 6.78 6.85 -10.85
CA MET A 74 5.33 6.59 -10.95
C MET A 74 4.57 7.82 -11.46
N ASP A 75 4.90 9.01 -10.97
CA ASP A 75 4.31 10.26 -11.47
C ASP A 75 4.59 10.48 -12.97
N GLN A 76 5.81 10.18 -13.43
CA GLN A 76 6.15 10.28 -14.85
C GLN A 76 5.34 9.28 -15.70
N LEU A 77 5.17 8.04 -15.25
CA LEU A 77 4.38 7.03 -15.96
C LEU A 77 2.91 7.44 -16.08
N VAL A 78 2.32 7.91 -14.97
CA VAL A 78 0.93 8.41 -14.97
C VAL A 78 0.79 9.62 -15.88
N ARG A 79 1.72 10.59 -15.83
CA ARG A 79 1.69 11.79 -16.67
C ARG A 79 1.84 11.48 -18.16
N ALA A 80 2.68 10.52 -18.51
CA ALA A 80 2.87 10.11 -19.91
C ALA A 80 1.55 9.61 -20.53
N GLU A 81 0.85 8.72 -19.82
CA GLU A 81 -0.43 8.20 -20.30
C GLU A 81 -1.60 9.19 -20.13
N ARG A 82 -1.56 10.07 -19.11
CA ARG A 82 -2.54 11.16 -18.98
C ARG A 82 -2.57 12.04 -20.23
N ALA A 83 -1.41 12.31 -20.83
CA ALA A 83 -1.29 13.11 -22.04
C ALA A 83 -2.02 12.49 -23.24
N GLU A 84 -2.23 11.18 -23.25
CA GLU A 84 -2.98 10.44 -24.28
C GLU A 84 -4.50 10.49 -24.08
N ARG A 85 -4.99 11.30 -23.13
CA ARG A 85 -6.43 11.50 -22.83
C ARG A 85 -7.19 10.22 -22.49
N ALA A 86 -6.66 9.43 -21.56
CA ALA A 86 -7.35 8.25 -21.06
C ALA A 86 -8.71 8.62 -20.45
N GLU A 87 -9.81 8.21 -21.04
CA GLU A 87 -11.16 8.40 -20.52
C GLU A 87 -11.37 7.56 -19.26
N PRO A 88 -12.11 8.08 -18.24
CA PRO A 88 -12.33 7.37 -16.98
C PRO A 88 -12.83 5.94 -17.16
N GLU A 89 -13.78 5.72 -18.04
CA GLU A 89 -14.36 4.41 -18.34
C GLU A 89 -13.32 3.41 -18.86
N LEU A 90 -12.40 3.86 -19.70
CA LEU A 90 -11.33 3.02 -20.25
C LEU A 90 -10.30 2.67 -19.17
N VAL A 91 -9.92 3.64 -18.34
CA VAL A 91 -9.02 3.44 -17.21
C VAL A 91 -9.63 2.46 -16.21
N PHE A 92 -10.91 2.60 -15.90
CA PHE A 92 -11.62 1.71 -14.99
C PHE A 92 -11.68 0.28 -15.53
N GLN A 93 -12.00 0.07 -16.80
CA GLN A 93 -12.01 -1.26 -17.41
C GLN A 93 -10.60 -1.89 -17.46
N ARG A 94 -9.57 -1.08 -17.74
CA ARG A 94 -8.16 -1.53 -17.71
C ARG A 94 -7.79 -2.01 -16.30
N TRP A 95 -8.07 -1.23 -15.26
CA TRP A 95 -7.80 -1.62 -13.89
C TRP A 95 -8.57 -2.89 -13.49
N ARG A 96 -9.85 -3.01 -13.86
CA ARG A 96 -10.65 -4.21 -13.61
C ARG A 96 -10.06 -5.46 -14.25
N THR A 97 -9.48 -5.33 -15.41
CA THR A 97 -8.79 -6.44 -16.09
C THR A 97 -7.47 -6.75 -15.40
N ALA A 98 -6.63 -5.74 -15.19
CA ALA A 98 -5.31 -5.88 -14.59
C ALA A 98 -5.38 -6.51 -13.17
N ARG A 99 -6.29 -6.05 -12.30
CA ARG A 99 -6.43 -6.57 -10.94
C ARG A 99 -6.78 -8.08 -10.92
N ARG A 100 -7.69 -8.53 -11.81
CA ARG A 100 -8.06 -9.95 -11.90
C ARG A 100 -6.92 -10.80 -12.42
N GLU A 101 -6.19 -10.31 -13.41
CA GLU A 101 -5.02 -11.01 -13.97
C GLU A 101 -3.90 -11.10 -12.93
N ALA A 102 -3.63 -10.03 -12.19
CA ALA A 102 -2.63 -10.01 -11.12
C ALA A 102 -2.97 -11.02 -10.00
N VAL A 103 -4.20 -11.02 -9.49
CA VAL A 103 -4.62 -12.00 -8.46
C VAL A 103 -4.52 -13.42 -8.98
N ARG A 104 -4.93 -13.67 -10.22
CA ARG A 104 -4.80 -15.00 -10.85
C ARG A 104 -3.35 -15.43 -10.96
N ALA A 105 -2.47 -14.55 -11.44
CA ALA A 105 -1.05 -14.82 -11.57
C ALA A 105 -0.38 -15.08 -10.21
N LEU A 106 -0.68 -14.26 -9.19
CA LEU A 106 -0.20 -14.43 -7.83
C LEU A 106 -0.62 -15.77 -7.20
N ARG A 107 -1.87 -16.19 -7.43
CA ARG A 107 -2.38 -17.49 -6.94
C ARG A 107 -1.75 -18.68 -7.65
N ALA A 108 -1.40 -18.53 -8.92
CA ALA A 108 -0.81 -19.60 -9.74
C ALA A 108 0.71 -19.72 -9.58
N ALA A 109 1.39 -18.67 -9.11
CA ALA A 109 2.84 -18.67 -8.93
C ALA A 109 3.29 -19.67 -7.86
N ASP A 110 4.50 -20.23 -8.02
CA ASP A 110 5.13 -21.05 -6.98
C ASP A 110 5.28 -20.21 -5.69
N PRO A 111 4.72 -20.64 -4.55
CA PRO A 111 4.83 -19.90 -3.28
C PRO A 111 6.27 -19.63 -2.82
N ALA A 112 7.26 -20.40 -3.30
CA ALA A 112 8.67 -20.21 -3.01
C ALA A 112 9.39 -19.29 -4.00
N GLN A 113 8.79 -19.00 -5.14
CA GLN A 113 9.37 -18.15 -6.18
C GLN A 113 9.72 -16.77 -5.63
N GLN A 114 10.90 -16.27 -6.02
CA GLN A 114 11.26 -14.87 -5.82
C GLN A 114 10.84 -14.07 -7.07
N VAL A 115 9.91 -13.17 -6.90
CA VAL A 115 9.36 -12.31 -7.95
C VAL A 115 10.06 -10.96 -7.89
N SER A 116 10.63 -10.52 -9.00
CA SER A 116 11.29 -9.21 -9.09
C SER A 116 10.30 -8.08 -8.74
N TRP A 117 10.67 -7.19 -7.87
CA TRP A 117 9.88 -6.01 -7.54
C TRP A 117 10.80 -4.84 -7.23
N VAL A 118 10.30 -3.64 -7.36
CA VAL A 118 10.99 -2.35 -7.39
C VAL A 118 12.30 -2.26 -6.58
N ALA A 119 12.28 -2.55 -5.28
CA ALA A 119 13.46 -2.41 -4.41
C ALA A 119 14.14 -3.76 -4.12
N VAL A 120 13.35 -4.79 -3.90
CA VAL A 120 13.80 -6.14 -3.54
C VAL A 120 12.82 -7.19 -4.07
N PRO A 121 13.28 -8.40 -4.38
CA PRO A 121 12.37 -9.48 -4.79
C PRO A 121 11.47 -9.92 -3.62
N PHE A 122 10.23 -10.27 -3.92
CA PHE A 122 9.25 -10.75 -2.96
C PHE A 122 8.74 -12.15 -3.32
N LYS A 123 8.29 -12.89 -2.30
CA LYS A 123 7.41 -14.04 -2.53
C LYS A 123 6.02 -13.56 -2.96
N PRO A 124 5.26 -14.36 -3.74
CA PRO A 124 3.93 -13.96 -4.22
C PRO A 124 2.98 -13.46 -3.11
N ALA A 125 2.98 -14.12 -1.95
CA ALA A 125 2.15 -13.69 -0.82
C ALA A 125 2.57 -12.33 -0.24
N THR A 126 3.87 -12.03 -0.18
CA THR A 126 4.35 -10.71 0.26
C THR A 126 4.01 -9.64 -0.77
N LEU A 127 4.17 -9.95 -2.07
CA LEU A 127 3.78 -9.05 -3.14
C LEU A 127 2.27 -8.75 -3.09
N ALA A 128 1.43 -9.76 -2.86
CA ALA A 128 -0.01 -9.55 -2.65
C ALA A 128 -0.30 -8.62 -1.46
N THR A 129 0.49 -8.73 -0.38
CA THR A 129 0.33 -7.84 0.79
C THR A 129 0.69 -6.39 0.45
N THR A 130 1.72 -6.14 -0.36
CA THR A 130 2.04 -4.79 -0.83
C THR A 130 0.92 -4.23 -1.70
N ARG A 131 0.33 -5.06 -2.57
CA ARG A 131 -0.79 -4.65 -3.42
C ARG A 131 -2.06 -4.34 -2.61
N LEU A 132 -2.34 -5.12 -1.56
CA LEU A 132 -3.41 -4.82 -0.61
C LEU A 132 -3.20 -3.45 0.05
N ALA A 133 -1.97 -3.17 0.52
CA ALA A 133 -1.63 -1.88 1.15
C ALA A 133 -1.82 -0.71 0.18
N GLU A 134 -1.42 -0.86 -1.08
CA GLU A 134 -1.59 0.15 -2.14
C GLU A 134 -3.08 0.43 -2.44
N HIS A 135 -3.90 -0.62 -2.65
CA HIS A 135 -5.33 -0.44 -2.90
C HIS A 135 -6.04 0.23 -1.74
N TRP A 136 -5.69 -0.14 -0.50
CA TRP A 136 -6.25 0.50 0.68
C TRP A 136 -5.82 1.96 0.83
N ALA A 137 -4.52 2.27 0.68
CA ALA A 137 -4.01 3.63 0.80
C ALA A 137 -4.59 4.56 -0.27
N HIS A 138 -4.63 4.10 -1.52
CA HIS A 138 -5.24 4.84 -2.62
C HIS A 138 -6.78 4.89 -2.53
N GLY A 139 -7.40 3.91 -1.89
CA GLY A 139 -8.81 3.99 -1.49
C GLY A 139 -9.08 5.19 -0.58
N LEU A 140 -8.19 5.45 0.40
CA LEU A 140 -8.26 6.65 1.25
C LEU A 140 -8.06 7.94 0.43
N ASP A 141 -7.12 7.93 -0.53
CA ASP A 141 -6.83 9.09 -1.39
C ASP A 141 -8.04 9.49 -2.26
N ILE A 142 -8.86 8.53 -2.64
CA ILE A 142 -10.08 8.73 -3.42
C ILE A 142 -11.25 9.14 -2.53
N THR A 143 -11.49 8.37 -1.48
CA THR A 143 -12.72 8.49 -0.69
C THR A 143 -12.73 9.70 0.23
N GLY A 144 -11.57 10.08 0.78
CA GLY A 144 -11.44 11.23 1.68
C GLY A 144 -11.94 12.53 1.06
N PRO A 145 -11.38 13.01 -0.08
CA PRO A 145 -11.83 14.23 -0.74
C PRO A 145 -13.27 14.16 -1.23
N LEU A 146 -13.76 12.98 -1.61
CA LEU A 146 -15.14 12.80 -2.07
C LEU A 146 -16.17 12.64 -0.92
N GLY A 147 -15.71 12.61 0.34
CA GLY A 147 -16.59 12.42 1.50
C GLY A 147 -17.27 11.04 1.55
N ILE A 148 -16.68 10.03 0.93
CA ILE A 148 -17.20 8.66 0.90
C ILE A 148 -16.67 7.89 2.11
N ALA A 149 -17.55 7.18 2.82
CA ALA A 149 -17.17 6.36 3.97
C ALA A 149 -16.25 5.21 3.55
N PHE A 150 -15.08 5.08 4.22
CA PHE A 150 -14.12 4.02 3.98
C PHE A 150 -13.66 3.41 5.32
N PRO A 151 -14.55 2.63 5.99
CA PRO A 151 -14.28 2.08 7.32
C PRO A 151 -13.13 1.09 7.32
N ASP A 152 -12.39 1.04 8.42
CA ASP A 152 -11.33 0.07 8.63
C ASP A 152 -11.90 -1.35 8.71
N THR A 153 -11.15 -2.33 8.23
CA THR A 153 -11.53 -3.76 8.23
C THR A 153 -10.38 -4.61 8.77
N ASP A 154 -10.64 -5.89 9.10
CA ASP A 154 -9.62 -6.82 9.59
C ASP A 154 -8.49 -7.10 8.59
N ARG A 155 -8.67 -6.75 7.31
CA ARG A 155 -7.61 -6.81 6.30
C ARG A 155 -6.42 -5.91 6.63
N LEU A 156 -6.62 -4.89 7.48
CA LEU A 156 -5.54 -4.07 8.03
C LEU A 156 -4.49 -4.87 8.80
N SER A 157 -4.81 -6.08 9.27
CA SER A 157 -3.82 -6.96 9.92
C SER A 157 -2.63 -7.29 9.00
N ASN A 158 -2.89 -7.47 7.70
CA ASN A 158 -1.84 -7.69 6.71
C ASN A 158 -0.99 -6.43 6.48
N ILE A 159 -1.61 -5.27 6.45
CA ILE A 159 -0.93 -3.98 6.27
C ILE A 159 -0.07 -3.66 7.51
N ALA A 160 -0.61 -3.88 8.70
CA ALA A 160 0.13 -3.72 9.95
C ALA A 160 1.32 -4.69 10.04
N TRP A 161 1.12 -5.94 9.63
CA TRP A 161 2.22 -6.90 9.50
C TRP A 161 3.30 -6.41 8.52
N LEU A 162 2.92 -5.91 7.37
CA LEU A 162 3.86 -5.37 6.37
C LEU A 162 4.64 -4.18 6.95
N ALA A 163 3.95 -3.22 7.55
CA ALA A 163 4.56 -2.04 8.15
C ALA A 163 5.57 -2.40 9.26
N HIS A 164 5.23 -3.37 10.13
CA HIS A 164 6.18 -3.88 11.11
C HIS A 164 7.36 -4.60 10.45
N ARG A 165 7.11 -5.41 9.42
CA ARG A 165 8.13 -6.18 8.72
C ARG A 165 9.14 -5.28 7.99
N THR A 166 8.72 -4.10 7.54
CA THR A 166 9.56 -3.14 6.83
C THR A 166 10.33 -2.20 7.74
N LEU A 167 10.13 -2.21 9.06
CA LEU A 167 10.86 -1.36 10.01
C LEU A 167 12.38 -1.40 9.85
N PRO A 168 13.06 -2.56 9.71
CA PRO A 168 14.51 -2.58 9.50
C PRO A 168 14.95 -1.81 8.25
N TYR A 169 14.19 -1.93 7.15
CA TYR A 169 14.42 -1.16 5.93
C TYR A 169 14.15 0.34 6.17
N ALA A 170 13.07 0.67 6.87
CA ALA A 170 12.71 2.06 7.18
C ALA A 170 13.79 2.77 8.02
N PHE A 171 14.34 2.11 9.02
CA PHE A 171 15.48 2.60 9.79
C PHE A 171 16.72 2.83 8.89
N ALA A 172 17.05 1.85 8.03
CA ALA A 172 18.20 1.95 7.13
C ALA A 172 18.07 3.13 6.14
N VAL A 173 16.87 3.35 5.56
CA VAL A 173 16.59 4.51 4.69
C VAL A 173 16.75 5.83 5.45
N ALA A 174 16.40 5.87 6.74
CA ALA A 174 16.60 7.04 7.60
C ALA A 174 18.04 7.21 8.10
N GLY A 175 18.97 6.34 7.69
CA GLY A 175 20.36 6.36 8.16
C GLY A 175 20.52 5.96 9.63
N GLN A 176 19.59 5.17 10.16
CA GLN A 176 19.56 4.70 11.56
C GLN A 176 19.78 3.19 11.60
N GLU A 177 20.34 2.71 12.72
CA GLU A 177 20.47 1.28 12.97
C GLU A 177 19.09 0.66 13.22
N PRO A 178 18.83 -0.54 12.69
CA PRO A 178 17.58 -1.25 12.96
C PRO A 178 17.47 -1.70 14.40
N HIS A 179 16.31 -1.47 15.01
CA HIS A 179 15.99 -1.90 16.36
C HIS A 179 14.74 -2.76 16.39
N GLN A 180 14.67 -3.67 17.40
CA GLN A 180 13.48 -4.45 17.64
C GLN A 180 12.40 -3.61 18.32
N VAL A 181 11.21 -3.62 17.74
CA VAL A 181 10.06 -2.89 18.25
C VAL A 181 8.85 -3.82 18.27
N ARG A 182 8.17 -3.86 19.41
CA ARG A 182 6.89 -4.55 19.53
C ARG A 182 5.76 -3.64 19.11
N CYS A 183 4.81 -4.16 18.34
CA CYS A 183 3.56 -3.46 18.04
C CYS A 183 2.39 -4.19 18.72
N GLU A 184 1.55 -3.45 19.46
CA GLU A 184 0.31 -3.94 20.08
C GLU A 184 -0.85 -3.06 19.61
N LEU A 185 -1.60 -3.55 18.63
CA LEU A 185 -2.57 -2.77 17.89
C LEU A 185 -3.99 -3.25 18.16
N THR A 186 -4.88 -2.34 18.54
CA THR A 186 -6.31 -2.62 18.64
C THR A 186 -6.93 -2.73 17.26
N ALA A 187 -7.51 -3.88 16.95
CA ALA A 187 -8.17 -4.15 15.68
C ALA A 187 -9.41 -3.26 15.48
N PRO A 188 -9.96 -3.18 14.26
CA PRO A 188 -11.15 -2.38 13.95
C PRO A 188 -12.40 -2.74 14.76
N ASP A 189 -12.49 -3.96 15.30
CA ASP A 189 -13.58 -4.39 16.19
C ASP A 189 -13.52 -3.72 17.58
N GLY A 190 -12.43 -3.01 17.91
CA GLY A 190 -12.21 -2.34 19.19
C GLY A 190 -11.88 -3.27 20.36
N VAL A 191 -11.78 -4.57 20.14
CA VAL A 191 -11.60 -5.60 21.17
C VAL A 191 -10.35 -6.45 20.94
N THR A 192 -10.16 -6.95 19.72
CA THR A 192 -9.04 -7.81 19.37
C THR A 192 -7.73 -7.02 19.35
N THR A 193 -6.67 -7.61 19.88
CA THR A 193 -5.32 -7.03 19.86
C THR A 193 -4.42 -7.82 18.95
N TRP A 194 -3.88 -7.18 17.91
CA TRP A 194 -2.85 -7.74 17.06
C TRP A 194 -1.47 -7.42 17.62
N LYS A 195 -0.58 -8.42 17.61
CA LYS A 195 0.77 -8.30 18.18
C LYS A 195 1.81 -8.69 17.15
N TYR A 196 2.80 -7.82 16.93
CA TYR A 196 3.92 -8.04 16.02
C TYR A 196 5.23 -7.74 16.74
N GLY A 197 6.28 -8.46 16.39
CA GLY A 197 7.61 -8.32 17.00
C GLY A 197 7.80 -9.12 18.28
N PRO A 198 9.05 -9.12 18.83
CA PRO A 198 9.39 -9.86 20.03
C PRO A 198 8.63 -9.36 21.26
N ALA A 199 8.21 -10.30 22.11
CA ALA A 199 7.47 -9.96 23.33
C ALA A 199 8.32 -9.21 24.36
N ASP A 200 9.63 -9.37 24.31
CA ASP A 200 10.65 -8.82 25.19
C ASP A 200 11.39 -7.61 24.58
N ALA A 201 10.88 -7.03 23.48
CA ALA A 201 11.47 -5.82 22.91
C ALA A 201 11.39 -4.63 23.90
N ASP A 202 12.49 -3.89 24.03
CA ASP A 202 12.61 -2.72 24.92
C ASP A 202 11.78 -1.52 24.45
N SER A 203 11.27 -1.57 23.24
CA SER A 203 10.53 -0.49 22.60
C SER A 203 9.22 -1.00 22.04
N ALA A 204 8.17 -0.18 22.14
CA ALA A 204 6.86 -0.56 21.63
C ALA A 204 6.12 0.60 20.96
N ILE A 205 5.23 0.26 20.03
CA ILE A 205 4.19 1.12 19.46
C ILE A 205 2.84 0.47 19.77
N SER A 206 1.90 1.25 20.33
CA SER A 206 0.56 0.75 20.64
C SER A 206 -0.52 1.76 20.29
N GLY A 207 -1.73 1.27 20.02
CA GLY A 207 -2.90 2.09 19.69
C GLY A 207 -3.79 1.46 18.63
N ALA A 208 -4.62 2.26 17.96
CA ALA A 208 -5.54 1.78 16.92
C ALA A 208 -4.79 1.30 15.67
N ALA A 209 -5.14 0.11 15.17
CA ALA A 209 -4.52 -0.46 13.96
C ALA A 209 -4.71 0.42 12.73
N GLY A 210 -5.88 1.06 12.61
CA GLY A 210 -6.17 1.97 11.49
C GLY A 210 -5.23 3.18 11.46
N GLU A 211 -4.93 3.79 12.62
CA GLU A 211 -3.98 4.89 12.70
C GLU A 211 -2.55 4.43 12.39
N PHE A 212 -2.14 3.27 12.93
CA PHE A 212 -0.85 2.68 12.63
C PHE A 212 -0.65 2.45 11.12
N CYS A 213 -1.65 1.88 10.46
CA CYS A 213 -1.61 1.68 9.02
C CYS A 213 -1.59 3.00 8.23
N ARG A 214 -2.36 4.03 8.68
CA ARG A 214 -2.34 5.36 8.03
C ARG A 214 -0.99 6.06 8.19
N VAL A 215 -0.35 5.96 9.37
CA VAL A 215 1.01 6.48 9.57
C VAL A 215 1.99 5.75 8.64
N ALA A 216 1.91 4.42 8.58
CA ALA A 216 2.77 3.62 7.71
C ALA A 216 2.57 3.91 6.22
N ALA A 217 1.34 4.19 5.80
CA ALA A 217 1.01 4.59 4.44
C ALA A 217 1.24 6.09 4.16
N GLN A 218 1.77 6.85 5.12
CA GLN A 218 1.99 8.32 5.03
C GLN A 218 0.71 9.12 4.77
N ARG A 219 -0.44 8.65 5.29
CA ARG A 219 -1.75 9.31 5.21
C ARG A 219 -2.17 9.94 6.55
N LEU A 220 -1.29 9.82 7.56
CA LEU A 220 -1.44 10.45 8.88
C LEU A 220 -0.04 10.76 9.40
N ALA A 221 0.21 11.99 9.81
CA ALA A 221 1.48 12.31 10.46
C ALA A 221 1.57 11.64 11.85
N PRO A 222 2.74 11.11 12.26
CA PRO A 222 2.91 10.47 13.57
C PRO A 222 2.40 11.31 14.74
N GLY A 223 2.67 12.63 14.72
CA GLY A 223 2.24 13.55 15.77
C GLY A 223 0.74 13.90 15.77
N GLN A 224 0.00 13.47 14.77
CA GLN A 224 -1.46 13.62 14.66
C GLN A 224 -2.20 12.32 15.03
N SER A 225 -1.48 11.22 15.22
CA SER A 225 -2.05 9.94 15.64
C SER A 225 -2.18 9.85 17.15
N GLY A 226 -3.12 9.04 17.61
CA GLY A 226 -3.24 8.64 19.03
C GLY A 226 -2.33 7.48 19.41
N LEU A 227 -1.33 7.16 18.60
CA LEU A 227 -0.39 6.06 18.88
C LEU A 227 0.57 6.42 20.00
N ALA A 228 0.74 5.51 20.94
CA ALA A 228 1.78 5.61 21.97
C ALA A 228 3.05 4.90 21.49
N ALA A 229 4.19 5.58 21.60
CA ALA A 229 5.51 5.03 21.29
C ALA A 229 6.38 5.10 22.54
N THR A 230 6.84 3.96 23.03
CA THR A 230 7.57 3.82 24.30
C THR A 230 8.93 3.14 24.12
N GLY A 231 9.78 3.27 25.13
CA GLY A 231 11.15 2.74 25.11
C GLY A 231 12.11 3.59 24.28
N PRO A 232 13.40 3.19 24.24
CA PRO A 232 14.45 4.02 23.64
C PRO A 232 14.30 4.24 22.13
N TYR A 233 13.64 3.33 21.41
CA TYR A 233 13.52 3.36 19.95
C TYR A 233 12.09 3.47 19.42
N GLY A 234 11.08 3.39 20.30
CA GLY A 234 9.68 3.50 19.89
C GLY A 234 9.35 4.78 19.11
N PRO A 235 9.71 5.98 19.61
CA PRO A 235 9.48 7.22 18.90
C PRO A 235 10.18 7.29 17.55
N ALA A 236 11.42 6.82 17.46
CA ALA A 236 12.16 6.77 16.18
C ALA A 236 11.49 5.81 15.20
N ALA A 237 11.08 4.61 15.64
CA ALA A 237 10.37 3.63 14.82
C ALA A 237 9.05 4.19 14.28
N LEU A 238 8.27 4.87 15.13
CA LEU A 238 7.03 5.52 14.69
C LEU A 238 7.30 6.60 13.64
N GLY A 239 8.39 7.37 13.81
CA GLY A 239 8.77 8.44 12.89
C GLY A 239 9.24 7.97 11.52
N VAL A 240 9.77 6.73 11.42
CA VAL A 240 10.27 6.18 10.13
C VAL A 240 9.31 5.16 9.52
N LEU A 241 8.19 4.84 10.19
CA LEU A 241 7.25 3.79 9.78
C LEU A 241 6.76 3.99 8.34
N ARG A 242 6.81 2.90 7.54
CA ARG A 242 6.34 2.91 6.13
C ARG A 242 5.97 1.52 5.63
N THR A 243 5.13 1.46 4.61
CA THR A 243 4.72 0.23 3.91
C THR A 243 5.30 0.11 2.51
N TYR A 244 5.97 1.14 1.99
CA TYR A 244 6.50 1.18 0.61
C TYR A 244 7.99 1.57 0.57
N ALA A 245 8.63 1.30 -0.56
CA ALA A 245 10.00 1.72 -0.84
C ALA A 245 10.05 3.25 -1.07
N ALA A 246 11.15 3.88 -0.66
CA ALA A 246 11.42 5.31 -0.86
C ALA A 246 12.45 5.51 -1.97
#